data_8bd01f2a7ff1151558b1575691720c27
#
_entry.id   8bd01f2a7ff1151558b1575691720c27
#
_cell.length_a   1.000
_cell.length_b   1.000
_cell.length_c   1.000
_cell.angle_alpha   90.00
_cell.angle_beta   90.00
_cell.angle_gamma   90.00
#
_symmetry.space_group_name_H-M   'P 1'
#
loop_
_entity.id
_entity.type
_entity.pdbx_description
1 polymer ?
#
loop_
_entity_poly.entity_id
_entity_poly.type
_entity_poly.pdbx_seq_one_letter_code
_entity_poly.pdbx_strand_id
1 'polypeptide(L)'
;MADPARRSATYDDLLALPPHVVGQIVFGVLHAHPRPAPKHAQAATTLGEELGPPFKRGRGGPGGWLILDEPEVHLGAHVIVPDLAGWRRERMPEMPVDKAYFVLSPDWVGEVLSPSTASLDRGDKLKVYASFDVKHVWFVDPEARTLEILERDEKGYRVFDVFSGEAKVRAVPFDAIELELGLLWAR
;
A
#
# COMPACT_ATOMS: atom_id res chain seq x y z
N MET A 1 5.26 6.91 -38.79
CA MET A 1 5.62 5.52 -38.46
C MET A 1 4.96 5.21 -37.13
N ALA A 2 4.08 4.22 -37.07
CA ALA A 2 3.50 3.77 -35.83
C ALA A 2 4.62 3.12 -35.00
N ASP A 3 4.76 3.53 -33.74
CA ASP A 3 5.65 2.91 -32.77
C ASP A 3 5.25 1.42 -32.65
N PRO A 4 6.18 0.45 -32.79
CA PRO A 4 5.82 -0.95 -32.66
C PRO A 4 5.22 -1.15 -31.26
N ALA A 5 3.99 -1.66 -31.20
CA ALA A 5 3.25 -1.88 -29.97
C ALA A 5 4.17 -2.57 -28.95
N ARG A 6 4.53 -1.85 -27.90
CA ARG A 6 5.40 -2.36 -26.83
C ARG A 6 4.71 -3.57 -26.22
N ARG A 7 5.35 -4.73 -26.25
CA ARG A 7 4.84 -5.95 -25.63
C ARG A 7 4.51 -5.68 -24.17
N SER A 8 3.33 -6.10 -23.71
CA SER A 8 3.00 -6.05 -22.30
C SER A 8 4.01 -6.88 -21.48
N ALA A 9 4.42 -6.35 -20.35
CA ALA A 9 5.28 -7.05 -19.41
C ALA A 9 4.58 -8.29 -18.84
N THR A 10 5.35 -9.34 -18.62
CA THR A 10 4.90 -10.60 -18.04
C THR A 10 5.50 -10.79 -16.64
N TYR A 11 4.97 -11.76 -15.89
CA TYR A 11 5.53 -12.10 -14.58
C TYR A 11 6.96 -12.63 -14.68
N ASP A 12 7.31 -13.32 -15.78
CA ASP A 12 8.70 -13.75 -16.03
C ASP A 12 9.65 -12.56 -16.21
N ASP A 13 9.19 -11.46 -16.82
CA ASP A 13 9.98 -10.24 -16.92
C ASP A 13 10.24 -9.63 -15.53
N LEU A 14 9.28 -9.72 -14.62
CA LEU A 14 9.43 -9.28 -13.24
C LEU A 14 10.42 -10.17 -12.48
N LEU A 15 10.30 -11.49 -12.60
CA LEU A 15 11.20 -12.46 -11.96
C LEU A 15 12.64 -12.37 -12.47
N ALA A 16 12.85 -11.83 -13.67
CA ALA A 16 14.18 -11.61 -14.23
C ALA A 16 14.90 -10.36 -13.67
N LEU A 17 14.21 -9.55 -12.85
CA LEU A 17 14.82 -8.37 -12.23
C LEU A 17 15.91 -8.77 -11.22
N PRO A 18 16.93 -7.92 -11.03
CA PRO A 18 17.93 -8.15 -9.99
C PRO A 18 17.32 -8.21 -8.58
N PRO A 19 17.86 -9.03 -7.65
CA PRO A 19 17.26 -9.25 -6.32
C PRO A 19 17.15 -8.00 -5.43
N HIS A 20 17.88 -6.93 -5.76
CA HIS A 20 17.86 -5.66 -5.01
C HIS A 20 16.84 -4.64 -5.57
N VAL A 21 16.06 -5.03 -6.56
CA VAL A 21 15.06 -4.18 -7.21
C VAL A 21 13.68 -4.71 -6.89
N VAL A 22 12.77 -3.81 -6.52
CA VAL A 22 11.34 -4.14 -6.37
C VAL A 22 10.66 -3.90 -7.71
N GLY A 23 10.04 -4.95 -8.26
CA GLY A 23 9.33 -4.91 -9.53
C GLY A 23 7.82 -4.91 -9.34
N GLN A 24 7.11 -4.17 -10.19
CA GLN A 24 5.65 -4.16 -10.24
C GLN A 24 5.19 -4.13 -11.71
N ILE A 25 4.05 -4.72 -12.02
CA ILE A 25 3.44 -4.66 -13.36
C ILE A 25 2.10 -3.95 -13.24
N VAL A 26 2.01 -2.75 -13.81
CA VAL A 26 0.80 -1.93 -13.77
C VAL A 26 0.42 -1.56 -15.21
N PHE A 27 -0.80 -1.91 -15.63
CA PHE A 27 -1.28 -1.74 -17.02
C PHE A 27 -0.32 -2.28 -18.07
N GLY A 28 0.30 -3.45 -17.81
CA GLY A 28 1.25 -4.09 -18.72
C GLY A 28 2.62 -3.42 -18.80
N VAL A 29 2.90 -2.43 -17.96
CA VAL A 29 4.20 -1.77 -17.86
C VAL A 29 4.95 -2.31 -16.64
N LEU A 30 6.20 -2.75 -16.87
CA LEU A 30 7.11 -3.12 -15.78
C LEU A 30 7.73 -1.86 -15.18
N HIS A 31 7.45 -1.64 -13.90
CA HIS A 31 8.07 -0.60 -13.08
C HIS A 31 9.08 -1.25 -12.16
N ALA A 32 10.29 -0.72 -12.12
CA ALA A 32 11.38 -1.24 -11.32
C ALA A 32 11.96 -0.10 -10.47
N HIS A 33 11.99 -0.30 -9.16
CA HIS A 33 12.43 0.71 -8.21
C HIS A 33 13.56 0.15 -7.34
N PRO A 34 14.56 0.99 -6.96
CA PRO A 34 15.52 0.60 -5.94
C PRO A 34 14.82 0.43 -4.59
N ARG A 35 15.52 -0.14 -3.62
CA ARG A 35 15.02 -0.21 -2.25
C ARG A 35 14.75 1.18 -1.67
N PRO A 36 13.77 1.29 -0.75
CA PRO A 36 13.33 2.57 -0.19
C PRO A 36 14.46 3.34 0.52
N ALA A 37 14.38 4.66 0.44
CA ALA A 37 15.25 5.55 1.22
C ALA A 37 14.94 5.46 2.73
N PRO A 38 15.89 5.83 3.63
CA PRO A 38 15.72 5.68 5.08
C PRO A 38 14.45 6.32 5.66
N LYS A 39 14.05 7.51 5.21
CA LYS A 39 12.83 8.17 5.69
C LYS A 39 11.56 7.39 5.31
N HIS A 40 11.52 6.85 4.11
CA HIS A 40 10.44 5.98 3.64
C HIS A 40 10.37 4.71 4.49
N ALA A 41 11.50 4.00 4.65
CA ALA A 41 11.57 2.79 5.46
C ALA A 41 11.15 3.05 6.91
N GLN A 42 11.58 4.17 7.52
CA GLN A 42 11.17 4.58 8.85
C GLN A 42 9.64 4.74 8.94
N ALA A 43 9.04 5.49 8.02
CA ALA A 43 7.60 5.74 8.04
C ALA A 43 6.79 4.45 7.86
N ALA A 44 7.18 3.58 6.92
CA ALA A 44 6.52 2.30 6.68
C ALA A 44 6.62 1.37 7.89
N THR A 45 7.82 1.22 8.47
CA THR A 45 8.06 0.40 9.65
C THR A 45 7.23 0.89 10.83
N THR A 46 7.31 2.18 11.15
CA THR A 46 6.57 2.75 12.28
C THR A 46 5.07 2.62 12.10
N LEU A 47 4.54 2.85 10.90
CA LEU A 47 3.12 2.65 10.64
C LEU A 47 2.69 1.19 10.88
N GLY A 48 3.51 0.22 10.44
CA GLY A 48 3.27 -1.20 10.71
C GLY A 48 3.34 -1.55 12.20
N GLU A 49 4.26 -0.93 12.96
CA GLU A 49 4.39 -1.08 14.41
C GLU A 49 3.19 -0.51 15.15
N GLU A 50 2.69 0.66 14.78
CA GLU A 50 1.52 1.28 15.39
C GLU A 50 0.22 0.52 15.11
N LEU A 51 0.02 0.02 13.89
CA LEU A 51 -1.18 -0.72 13.52
C LEU A 51 -1.14 -2.21 13.92
N GLY A 52 0.04 -2.79 14.03
CA GLY A 52 0.22 -4.22 14.30
C GLY A 52 -0.36 -4.69 15.62
N PRO A 53 -0.01 -4.11 16.77
CA PRO A 53 -0.52 -4.54 18.07
C PRO A 53 -2.04 -4.45 18.16
N PRO A 54 -2.71 -3.30 17.87
CA PRO A 54 -4.14 -3.17 18.06
C PRO A 54 -4.99 -3.91 17.04
N PHE A 55 -4.58 -3.97 15.78
CA PHE A 55 -5.43 -4.50 14.71
C PHE A 55 -5.03 -5.90 14.24
N LYS A 56 -3.74 -6.22 14.16
CA LYS A 56 -3.29 -7.57 13.78
C LYS A 56 -3.32 -8.55 14.96
N ARG A 57 -2.97 -8.08 16.17
CA ARG A 57 -2.83 -8.92 17.36
C ARG A 57 -3.94 -8.72 18.40
N GLY A 58 -4.80 -7.71 18.27
CA GLY A 58 -5.87 -7.38 19.23
C GLY A 58 -5.35 -6.89 20.59
N ARG A 59 -4.11 -6.37 20.65
CA ARG A 59 -3.52 -5.85 21.90
C ARG A 59 -3.73 -4.35 21.99
N GLY A 60 -4.63 -3.92 22.85
CA GLY A 60 -5.00 -2.51 22.96
C GLY A 60 -5.92 -2.00 21.86
N GLY A 61 -6.56 -2.91 21.10
CA GLY A 61 -7.49 -2.60 20.03
C GLY A 61 -8.32 -3.80 19.61
N PRO A 62 -9.18 -3.65 18.58
CA PRO A 62 -10.21 -4.64 18.21
C PRO A 62 -9.66 -5.91 17.57
N GLY A 63 -8.43 -5.94 17.07
CA GLY A 63 -7.95 -7.05 16.23
C GLY A 63 -8.65 -7.11 14.88
N GLY A 64 -8.75 -8.31 14.32
CA GLY A 64 -9.57 -8.60 13.15
C GLY A 64 -8.94 -8.30 11.81
N TRP A 65 -7.63 -8.00 11.76
CA TRP A 65 -6.90 -7.74 10.53
C TRP A 65 -5.70 -8.66 10.34
N LEU A 66 -5.37 -8.91 9.08
CA LEU A 66 -4.06 -9.33 8.63
C LEU A 66 -3.39 -8.11 8.01
N ILE A 67 -2.31 -7.61 8.59
CA ILE A 67 -1.53 -6.47 8.07
C ILE A 67 -0.13 -6.96 7.76
N LEU A 68 0.35 -6.68 6.55
CA LEU A 68 1.66 -7.10 6.05
C LEU A 68 2.37 -5.93 5.38
N ASP A 69 3.69 -5.95 5.48
CA ASP A 69 4.61 -5.07 4.75
C ASP A 69 5.06 -5.71 3.44
N GLU A 70 5.13 -4.91 2.40
CA GLU A 70 5.55 -5.28 1.04
C GLU A 70 4.96 -6.61 0.50
N PRO A 71 3.65 -6.91 0.69
CA PRO A 71 3.08 -8.13 0.12
C PRO A 71 2.95 -8.01 -1.40
N GLU A 72 3.37 -9.05 -2.12
CA GLU A 72 3.08 -9.14 -3.56
C GLU A 72 1.61 -9.49 -3.76
N VAL A 73 0.87 -8.64 -4.50
CA VAL A 73 -0.56 -8.79 -4.74
C VAL A 73 -0.85 -8.82 -6.24
N HIS A 74 -1.44 -9.91 -6.71
CA HIS A 74 -1.85 -10.09 -8.10
C HIS A 74 -3.33 -9.70 -8.26
N LEU A 75 -3.57 -8.58 -8.92
CA LEU A 75 -4.91 -8.06 -9.20
C LEU A 75 -5.18 -8.13 -10.70
N GLY A 76 -5.79 -9.22 -11.16
CA GLY A 76 -5.95 -9.50 -12.59
C GLY A 76 -4.60 -9.66 -13.29
N ALA A 77 -4.30 -8.79 -14.26
CA ALA A 77 -3.02 -8.77 -14.96
C ALA A 77 -1.96 -7.87 -14.27
N HIS A 78 -2.31 -7.27 -13.13
CA HIS A 78 -1.40 -6.40 -12.39
C HIS A 78 -0.67 -7.18 -11.31
N VAL A 79 0.60 -6.87 -11.09
CA VAL A 79 1.41 -7.33 -9.98
C VAL A 79 1.87 -6.11 -9.21
N ILE A 80 1.38 -5.92 -8.00
CA ILE A 80 1.59 -4.72 -7.19
C ILE A 80 2.21 -5.11 -5.86
N VAL A 81 3.14 -4.30 -5.39
CA VAL A 81 3.74 -4.41 -4.06
C VAL A 81 3.48 -3.10 -3.33
N PRO A 82 2.38 -2.97 -2.57
CA PRO A 82 2.17 -1.82 -1.69
C PRO A 82 3.14 -1.87 -0.51
N ASP A 83 3.49 -0.71 0.06
CA ASP A 83 4.35 -0.67 1.24
C ASP A 83 3.71 -1.39 2.43
N LEU A 84 2.40 -1.19 2.65
CA LEU A 84 1.60 -1.99 3.56
C LEU A 84 0.27 -2.37 2.92
N ALA A 85 -0.24 -3.54 3.26
CA ALA A 85 -1.61 -3.92 2.92
C ALA A 85 -2.30 -4.64 4.08
N GLY A 86 -3.62 -4.46 4.17
CA GLY A 86 -4.44 -5.04 5.21
C GLY A 86 -5.69 -5.73 4.67
N TRP A 87 -5.96 -6.91 5.19
CA TRP A 87 -7.18 -7.68 4.92
C TRP A 87 -7.95 -7.88 6.21
N ARG A 88 -9.28 -7.76 6.15
CA ARG A 88 -10.15 -8.19 7.23
C ARG A 88 -10.07 -9.71 7.39
N ARG A 89 -9.92 -10.20 8.62
CA ARG A 89 -9.87 -11.64 8.91
C ARG A 89 -11.12 -12.39 8.48
N GLU A 90 -12.27 -11.74 8.46
CA GLU A 90 -13.51 -12.31 7.93
C GLU A 90 -13.45 -12.61 6.42
N ARG A 91 -12.66 -11.82 5.64
CA ARG A 91 -12.43 -12.07 4.21
C ARG A 91 -11.26 -13.00 3.94
N MET A 92 -10.25 -12.96 4.81
CA MET A 92 -9.05 -13.80 4.73
C MET A 92 -8.78 -14.45 6.10
N PRO A 93 -9.57 -15.48 6.49
CA PRO A 93 -9.38 -16.17 7.77
C PRO A 93 -8.02 -16.87 7.84
N GLU A 94 -7.55 -17.42 6.72
CA GLU A 94 -6.24 -18.06 6.59
C GLU A 94 -5.43 -17.43 5.46
N MET A 95 -4.12 -17.36 5.67
CA MET A 95 -3.20 -16.91 4.62
C MET A 95 -2.98 -18.00 3.58
N PRO A 96 -2.82 -17.66 2.29
CA PRO A 96 -2.38 -18.63 1.30
C PRO A 96 -0.99 -19.15 1.67
N VAL A 97 -0.81 -20.48 1.64
CA VAL A 97 0.46 -21.16 1.95
C VAL A 97 1.08 -21.82 0.73
N ASP A 98 0.34 -21.90 -0.36
CA ASP A 98 0.71 -22.54 -1.62
C ASP A 98 1.32 -21.57 -2.65
N LYS A 99 1.27 -20.27 -2.37
CA LYS A 99 1.75 -19.19 -3.26
C LYS A 99 2.57 -18.17 -2.49
N ALA A 100 3.51 -17.54 -3.19
CA ALA A 100 4.30 -16.44 -2.64
C ALA A 100 3.60 -15.06 -2.77
N TYR A 101 2.35 -15.03 -3.26
CA TYR A 101 1.60 -13.81 -3.51
C TYR A 101 0.12 -13.97 -3.15
N PHE A 102 -0.55 -12.84 -2.99
CA PHE A 102 -1.98 -12.76 -2.71
C PHE A 102 -2.76 -12.49 -4.00
N VAL A 103 -3.96 -13.08 -4.11
CA VAL A 103 -4.89 -12.81 -5.24
C VAL A 103 -6.18 -12.14 -4.76
N LEU A 104 -6.44 -12.14 -3.46
CA LEU A 104 -7.53 -11.41 -2.87
C LEU A 104 -7.12 -9.94 -2.70
N SER A 105 -7.93 -9.02 -3.22
CA SER A 105 -7.69 -7.58 -3.03
C SER A 105 -7.72 -7.21 -1.55
N PRO A 106 -6.79 -6.36 -1.07
CA PRO A 106 -6.81 -5.89 0.31
C PRO A 106 -8.02 -4.99 0.59
N ASP A 107 -8.39 -4.86 1.85
CA ASP A 107 -9.40 -3.91 2.31
C ASP A 107 -8.81 -2.52 2.51
N TRP A 108 -7.53 -2.46 2.79
CA TRP A 108 -6.75 -1.25 3.00
C TRP A 108 -5.34 -1.39 2.43
N VAL A 109 -4.84 -0.28 1.89
CA VAL A 109 -3.47 -0.13 1.41
C VAL A 109 -2.86 1.14 2.00
N GLY A 110 -1.62 1.05 2.46
CA GLY A 110 -0.79 2.18 2.83
C GLY A 110 0.38 2.30 1.87
N GLU A 111 0.50 3.43 1.18
CA GLU A 111 1.63 3.78 0.32
C GLU A 111 2.42 4.90 0.95
N VAL A 112 3.70 4.68 1.16
CA VAL A 112 4.62 5.71 1.63
C VAL A 112 5.24 6.38 0.42
N LEU A 113 4.94 7.64 0.23
CA LEU A 113 5.34 8.36 -0.97
C LEU A 113 6.84 8.66 -1.00
N SER A 114 7.42 8.52 -2.17
CA SER A 114 8.77 8.97 -2.48
C SER A 114 8.78 9.75 -3.79
N PRO A 115 9.77 10.62 -4.03
CA PRO A 115 9.85 11.36 -5.29
C PRO A 115 9.86 10.46 -6.53
N SER A 116 10.36 9.23 -6.42
CA SER A 116 10.46 8.28 -7.54
C SER A 116 9.18 7.49 -7.81
N THR A 117 8.31 7.30 -6.81
CA THR A 117 7.12 6.42 -6.91
C THR A 117 5.80 7.18 -6.81
N ALA A 118 5.77 8.37 -6.23
CA ALA A 118 4.54 9.12 -5.95
C ALA A 118 3.61 9.29 -7.17
N SER A 119 4.16 9.46 -8.37
CA SER A 119 3.35 9.56 -9.59
C SER A 119 2.66 8.25 -9.95
N LEU A 120 3.34 7.11 -9.76
CA LEU A 120 2.76 5.77 -9.96
C LEU A 120 1.71 5.48 -8.89
N ASP A 121 2.02 5.77 -7.63
CA ASP A 121 1.15 5.45 -6.48
C ASP A 121 -0.16 6.25 -6.55
N ARG A 122 -0.08 7.57 -6.79
CA ARG A 122 -1.23 8.48 -6.91
C ARG A 122 -1.97 8.36 -8.25
N GLY A 123 -1.36 7.75 -9.24
CA GLY A 123 -1.88 7.60 -10.60
C GLY A 123 -2.41 6.21 -10.89
N ASP A 124 -1.58 5.40 -11.52
CA ASP A 124 -1.99 4.12 -12.08
C ASP A 124 -2.27 3.05 -11.03
N LYS A 125 -1.51 2.98 -9.92
CA LYS A 125 -1.82 2.07 -8.81
C LYS A 125 -3.18 2.40 -8.19
N LEU A 126 -3.49 3.69 -7.99
CA LEU A 126 -4.78 4.12 -7.45
C LEU A 126 -5.96 3.68 -8.33
N LYS A 127 -5.81 3.74 -9.67
CA LYS A 127 -6.82 3.23 -10.61
C LYS A 127 -7.00 1.71 -10.49
N VAL A 128 -5.90 0.97 -10.33
CA VAL A 128 -5.97 -0.48 -10.10
C VAL A 128 -6.68 -0.77 -8.79
N TYR A 129 -6.31 -0.13 -7.69
CA TYR A 129 -6.99 -0.31 -6.39
C TYR A 129 -8.49 -0.02 -6.50
N ALA A 130 -8.87 1.03 -7.22
CA ALA A 130 -10.29 1.36 -7.47
C ALA A 130 -11.01 0.25 -8.23
N SER A 131 -10.39 -0.34 -9.26
CA SER A 131 -11.02 -1.37 -10.10
C SER A 131 -11.15 -2.73 -9.40
N PHE A 132 -10.37 -2.95 -8.35
CA PHE A 132 -10.43 -4.15 -7.49
C PHE A 132 -11.05 -3.90 -6.12
N ASP A 133 -11.75 -2.76 -5.97
CA ASP A 133 -12.60 -2.43 -4.83
C ASP A 133 -11.85 -2.39 -3.48
N VAL A 134 -10.59 -1.92 -3.49
CA VAL A 134 -9.85 -1.60 -2.27
C VAL A 134 -10.54 -0.43 -1.59
N LYS A 135 -11.04 -0.61 -0.36
CA LYS A 135 -11.93 0.36 0.30
C LYS A 135 -11.21 1.62 0.76
N HIS A 136 -10.02 1.47 1.29
CA HIS A 136 -9.25 2.58 1.84
C HIS A 136 -7.83 2.57 1.30
N VAL A 137 -7.34 3.73 0.90
CA VAL A 137 -5.93 3.96 0.55
C VAL A 137 -5.41 5.12 1.38
N TRP A 138 -4.27 4.91 2.02
CA TRP A 138 -3.54 5.95 2.72
C TRP A 138 -2.31 6.33 1.93
N PHE A 139 -2.08 7.63 1.78
CA PHE A 139 -0.81 8.15 1.32
C PHE A 139 -0.09 8.80 2.50
N VAL A 140 1.06 8.25 2.84
CA VAL A 140 1.96 8.78 3.86
C VAL A 140 3.10 9.49 3.15
N ASP A 141 3.24 10.79 3.35
CA ASP A 141 4.33 11.57 2.77
C ASP A 141 5.31 12.02 3.87
N PRO A 142 6.46 11.33 4.02
CA PRO A 142 7.42 11.69 5.07
C PRO A 142 8.17 12.99 4.81
N GLU A 143 8.20 13.50 3.58
CA GLU A 143 8.81 14.80 3.28
C GLU A 143 7.86 15.95 3.62
N ALA A 144 6.60 15.86 3.21
CA ALA A 144 5.57 16.83 3.53
C ALA A 144 5.03 16.66 4.96
N ARG A 145 5.31 15.53 5.63
CA ARG A 145 4.75 15.12 6.93
C ARG A 145 3.23 15.15 6.92
N THR A 146 2.65 14.45 5.95
CA THR A 146 1.19 14.34 5.80
C THR A 146 0.73 12.90 5.71
N LEU A 147 -0.48 12.68 6.23
CA LEU A 147 -1.27 11.46 6.02
C LEU A 147 -2.56 11.86 5.31
N GLU A 148 -2.73 11.39 4.08
CA GLU A 148 -3.94 11.57 3.29
C GLU A 148 -4.71 10.26 3.25
N ILE A 149 -5.99 10.32 3.59
CA ILE A 149 -6.90 9.18 3.63
C ILE A 149 -7.86 9.28 2.46
N LEU A 150 -7.88 8.23 1.65
CA LEU A 150 -8.81 8.10 0.54
C LEU A 150 -9.79 6.96 0.83
N GLU A 151 -11.04 7.20 0.52
CA GLU A 151 -12.11 6.22 0.63
C GLU A 151 -12.74 5.97 -0.74
N ARG A 152 -12.97 4.69 -1.04
CA ARG A 152 -13.57 4.24 -2.28
C ARG A 152 -15.04 4.67 -2.37
N ASP A 153 -15.42 5.30 -3.49
CA ASP A 153 -16.79 5.62 -3.83
C ASP A 153 -17.18 5.10 -5.24
N GLU A 154 -18.35 5.42 -5.72
CA GLU A 154 -18.86 4.97 -7.03
C GLU A 154 -18.03 5.47 -8.22
N LYS A 155 -17.31 6.60 -8.05
CA LYS A 155 -16.53 7.25 -9.13
C LYS A 155 -15.04 6.99 -9.06
N GLY A 156 -14.57 6.35 -8.00
CA GLY A 156 -13.15 6.11 -7.76
C GLY A 156 -12.80 6.28 -6.29
N TYR A 157 -11.91 7.21 -5.99
CA TYR A 157 -11.58 7.60 -4.62
C TYR A 157 -11.92 9.06 -4.38
N ARG A 158 -12.42 9.34 -3.18
CA ARG A 158 -12.52 10.69 -2.64
C ARG A 158 -11.51 10.85 -1.50
N VAL A 159 -10.96 12.03 -1.35
CA VAL A 159 -10.20 12.39 -0.15
C VAL A 159 -11.19 12.45 1.00
N PHE A 160 -10.98 11.59 1.99
CA PHE A 160 -11.80 11.55 3.20
C PHE A 160 -11.29 12.55 4.22
N ASP A 161 -9.97 12.54 4.45
CA ASP A 161 -9.31 13.46 5.36
C ASP A 161 -7.83 13.64 5.02
N VAL A 162 -7.23 14.73 5.49
CA VAL A 162 -5.80 15.02 5.37
C VAL A 162 -5.28 15.55 6.70
N PHE A 163 -4.32 14.88 7.26
CA PHE A 163 -3.66 15.25 8.50
C PHE A 163 -2.20 15.62 8.26
N SER A 164 -1.61 16.43 9.14
CA SER A 164 -0.22 16.88 8.98
C SER A 164 0.51 17.09 10.30
N GLY A 165 1.83 17.12 10.22
CA GLY A 165 2.71 17.43 11.34
C GLY A 165 2.67 16.37 12.44
N GLU A 166 2.55 16.78 13.69
CA GLU A 166 2.58 15.91 14.88
C GLU A 166 1.17 15.65 15.45
N ALA A 167 0.14 15.74 14.60
CA ALA A 167 -1.24 15.53 15.02
C ALA A 167 -1.45 14.10 15.55
N LYS A 168 -2.36 13.99 16.51
CA LYS A 168 -2.91 12.70 16.99
C LYS A 168 -4.26 12.52 16.31
N VAL A 169 -4.44 11.43 15.58
CA VAL A 169 -5.58 11.27 14.70
C VAL A 169 -6.25 9.90 14.84
N ARG A 170 -7.55 9.85 14.54
CA ARG A 170 -8.30 8.61 14.38
C ARG A 170 -8.65 8.45 12.91
N ALA A 171 -7.88 7.62 12.23
CA ALA A 171 -7.90 7.50 10.78
C ALA A 171 -8.60 6.21 10.35
N VAL A 172 -9.70 6.33 9.56
CA VAL A 172 -10.40 5.16 9.02
C VAL A 172 -9.49 4.36 8.07
N PRO A 173 -9.52 3.01 8.11
CA PRO A 173 -10.41 2.13 8.88
C PRO A 173 -9.86 1.74 10.26
N PHE A 174 -8.86 2.44 10.77
CA PHE A 174 -8.16 2.14 12.03
C PHE A 174 -8.48 3.17 13.15
N ASP A 175 -9.62 3.80 13.07
CA ASP A 175 -10.10 4.86 13.96
C ASP A 175 -10.41 4.41 15.40
N ALA A 176 -10.33 3.10 15.69
CA ALA A 176 -10.45 2.57 17.04
C ALA A 176 -9.31 2.97 17.99
N ILE A 177 -8.17 3.38 17.44
CA ILE A 177 -7.04 3.90 18.21
C ILE A 177 -6.72 5.35 17.81
N GLU A 178 -5.93 6.02 18.63
CA GLU A 178 -5.27 7.27 18.27
C GLU A 178 -3.88 6.98 17.72
N LEU A 179 -3.60 7.46 16.49
CA LEU A 179 -2.31 7.37 15.82
C LEU A 179 -1.55 8.68 15.99
N GLU A 180 -0.35 8.63 16.53
CA GLU A 180 0.53 9.79 16.68
C GLU A 180 1.38 9.96 15.41
N LEU A 181 1.03 10.89 14.55
CA LEU A 181 1.72 11.09 13.26
C LEU A 181 3.19 11.46 13.42
N GLY A 182 3.54 12.18 14.49
CA GLY A 182 4.92 12.55 14.79
C GLY A 182 5.90 11.36 14.85
N LEU A 183 5.40 10.17 15.15
CA LEU A 183 6.23 8.95 15.19
C LEU A 183 6.64 8.45 13.81
N LEU A 184 5.85 8.76 12.78
CA LEU A 184 6.12 8.34 11.40
C LEU A 184 7.30 9.10 10.78
N TRP A 185 7.60 10.30 11.29
CA TRP A 185 8.59 11.18 10.68
C TRP A 185 9.99 10.92 11.26
N ALA A 186 10.96 10.72 10.39
CA ALA A 186 12.36 10.65 10.81
C ALA A 186 12.79 11.96 11.48
N ARG A 187 13.49 11.86 12.60
CA ARG A 187 14.06 12.99 13.35
C ARG A 187 15.44 13.34 12.86
#